data_64d37f18fc7a758da70a0e9b04d57c13
#
_entry.id   64d37f18fc7a758da70a0e9b04d57c13
#
_cell.length_a   1.000
_cell.length_b   1.000
_cell.length_c   1.000
_cell.angle_alpha   90.00
_cell.angle_beta   90.00
_cell.angle_gamma   90.00
#
_symmetry.space_group_name_H-M   'P 1'
#
loop_
_entity.id
_entity.type
_entity.pdbx_description
1 polymer ?
#
loop_
_entity_poly.entity_id
_entity_poly.type
_entity_poly.pdbx_seq_one_letter_code
_entity_poly.pdbx_strand_id
1 'polypeptide(L)'
;NKDVFLMISGDFSGIQKFIYHIRSEGAMRMLRGRSFYLDIALENIVDELLNALHLSRANLIYCSGGHFYILVDNTKETQDALKDVAKKINQGLVKLFSGTLYLAIGCESLCANDLMAESDTVHHKKNIFRSVSEKVSMAKLSRYDPDILTELFDENSNVNRVDQGARECGICHISTDQLSSYTVSYTHLTL
;
A
#
# COMPACT_ATOMS: atom_id res chain seq x y z
N ASN A 1 17.32 -6.67 -28.13
CA ASN A 1 16.66 -7.11 -26.92
C ASN A 1 15.34 -6.34 -26.79
N LYS A 2 14.23 -7.05 -26.75
CA LYS A 2 12.90 -6.43 -26.60
C LYS A 2 12.54 -6.51 -25.13
N ASP A 3 12.12 -5.42 -24.52
CA ASP A 3 11.67 -5.37 -23.12
C ASP A 3 10.28 -6.02 -23.01
N VAL A 4 10.26 -7.33 -22.85
CA VAL A 4 9.03 -8.15 -22.85
C VAL A 4 8.42 -8.30 -21.45
N PHE A 5 9.16 -7.94 -20.41
CA PHE A 5 8.72 -8.00 -19.01
C PHE A 5 8.55 -6.61 -18.41
N LEU A 6 7.71 -6.53 -17.43
CA LEU A 6 7.48 -5.35 -16.58
C LEU A 6 7.66 -5.74 -15.12
N MET A 7 8.59 -5.08 -14.43
CA MET A 7 8.72 -5.17 -12.98
C MET A 7 7.80 -4.14 -12.35
N ILE A 8 6.85 -4.58 -11.56
CA ILE A 8 5.97 -3.74 -10.75
C ILE A 8 6.50 -3.74 -9.33
N SER A 9 6.60 -2.58 -8.72
CA SER A 9 6.85 -2.45 -7.29
C SER A 9 5.81 -1.55 -6.67
N GLY A 10 5.33 -1.92 -5.50
CA GLY A 10 4.47 -1.09 -4.68
C GLY A 10 5.05 -0.88 -3.29
N ASP A 11 4.75 0.25 -2.71
CA ASP A 11 5.19 0.61 -1.37
C ASP A 11 4.11 1.44 -0.65
N PHE A 12 3.75 1.02 0.55
CA PHE A 12 2.84 1.78 1.40
C PHE A 12 3.51 3.04 1.94
N SER A 13 2.93 4.17 1.64
CA SER A 13 3.28 5.45 2.24
C SER A 13 2.37 5.74 3.43
N GLY A 14 2.93 6.28 4.52
CA GLY A 14 2.17 6.63 5.72
C GLY A 14 2.19 5.58 6.84
N ILE A 15 2.89 4.46 6.66
CA ILE A 15 3.00 3.34 7.62
C ILE A 15 3.39 3.85 9.01
N GLN A 16 4.43 4.66 9.13
CA GLN A 16 4.91 5.14 10.43
C GLN A 16 3.83 5.98 11.14
N LYS A 17 3.20 6.91 10.43
CA LYS A 17 2.11 7.69 10.99
C LYS A 17 0.95 6.80 11.44
N PHE A 18 0.59 5.78 10.66
CA PHE A 18 -0.45 4.84 11.01
C PHE A 18 -0.07 3.99 12.23
N ILE A 19 1.15 3.43 12.30
CA ILE A 19 1.57 2.54 13.40
C ILE A 19 1.76 3.31 14.70
N TYR A 20 2.42 4.48 14.67
CA TYR A 20 2.83 5.20 15.89
C TYR A 20 1.80 6.21 16.42
N HIS A 21 0.69 6.40 15.73
CA HIS A 21 -0.42 7.23 16.24
C HIS A 21 -1.26 6.45 17.25
N ILE A 22 -0.69 6.23 18.44
CA ILE A 22 -1.25 5.41 19.53
C ILE A 22 -1.03 6.06 20.87
N ARG A 23 -1.86 5.71 21.87
CA ARG A 23 -1.65 6.08 23.27
C ARG A 23 -0.51 5.28 23.89
N SER A 24 0.10 5.83 24.95
CA SER A 24 1.18 5.16 25.70
C SER A 24 0.69 3.89 26.41
N GLU A 25 -0.56 3.91 26.90
CA GLU A 25 -1.17 2.77 27.58
C GLU A 25 -1.52 1.65 26.59
N GLY A 26 -0.95 0.46 26.77
CA GLY A 26 -1.11 -0.67 25.86
C GLY A 26 -0.38 -0.56 24.53
N ALA A 27 0.57 0.38 24.40
CA ALA A 27 1.27 0.70 23.15
C ALA A 27 1.83 -0.54 22.44
N MET A 28 2.52 -1.44 23.13
CA MET A 28 3.12 -2.65 22.53
C MET A 28 2.10 -3.56 21.84
N ARG A 29 0.91 -3.72 22.43
CA ARG A 29 -0.16 -4.53 21.85
C ARG A 29 -0.73 -3.87 20.60
N MET A 30 -0.94 -2.55 20.68
CA MET A 30 -1.46 -1.76 19.55
C MET A 30 -0.47 -1.71 18.39
N LEU A 31 0.82 -1.53 18.66
CA LEU A 31 1.87 -1.58 17.63
C LEU A 31 1.86 -2.91 16.87
N ARG A 32 1.85 -4.03 17.61
CA ARG A 32 1.80 -5.37 17.00
C ARG A 32 0.53 -5.56 16.16
N GLY A 33 -0.63 -5.18 16.70
CA GLY A 33 -1.90 -5.29 15.98
C GLY A 33 -1.94 -4.46 14.70
N ARG A 34 -1.42 -3.23 14.73
CA ARG A 34 -1.37 -2.36 13.56
C ARG A 34 -0.36 -2.85 12.52
N SER A 35 0.82 -3.31 12.93
CA SER A 35 1.78 -3.93 12.01
C SER A 35 1.19 -5.16 11.34
N PHE A 36 0.57 -6.06 12.10
CA PHE A 36 -0.08 -7.25 11.56
C PHE A 36 -1.24 -6.91 10.60
N TYR A 37 -2.03 -5.90 10.94
CA TYR A 37 -3.09 -5.41 10.05
C TYR A 37 -2.53 -4.92 8.71
N LEU A 38 -1.43 -4.16 8.73
CA LEU A 38 -0.79 -3.67 7.50
C LEU A 38 -0.23 -4.81 6.66
N ASP A 39 0.35 -5.84 7.28
CA ASP A 39 0.86 -7.01 6.55
C ASP A 39 -0.30 -7.74 5.84
N ILE A 40 -1.43 -7.97 6.53
CA ILE A 40 -2.62 -8.58 5.90
C ILE A 40 -3.20 -7.67 4.82
N ALA A 41 -3.26 -6.37 5.04
CA ALA A 41 -3.76 -5.42 4.04
C ALA A 41 -2.89 -5.42 2.78
N LEU A 42 -1.56 -5.49 2.94
CA LEU A 42 -0.63 -5.58 1.82
C LEU A 42 -0.82 -6.89 1.03
N GLU A 43 -0.94 -8.02 1.71
CA GLU A 43 -1.19 -9.32 1.10
C GLU A 43 -2.50 -9.32 0.30
N ASN A 44 -3.57 -8.75 0.87
CA ASN A 44 -4.84 -8.60 0.17
C ASN A 44 -4.73 -7.69 -1.07
N ILE A 45 -4.01 -6.58 -0.97
CA ILE A 45 -3.75 -5.68 -2.11
C ILE A 45 -2.98 -6.40 -3.21
N VAL A 46 -1.98 -7.20 -2.85
CA VAL A 46 -1.21 -8.00 -3.83
C VAL A 46 -2.12 -9.02 -4.52
N ASP A 47 -3.00 -9.68 -3.77
CA ASP A 47 -3.97 -10.62 -4.36
C ASP A 47 -4.95 -9.91 -5.30
N GLU A 48 -5.46 -8.73 -4.94
CA GLU A 48 -6.30 -7.92 -5.82
C GLU A 48 -5.58 -7.48 -7.10
N LEU A 49 -4.30 -7.08 -7.00
CA LEU A 49 -3.47 -6.75 -8.15
C LEU A 49 -3.27 -7.97 -9.06
N LEU A 50 -2.91 -9.11 -8.50
CA LEU A 50 -2.70 -10.35 -9.26
C LEU A 50 -4.00 -10.79 -9.97
N ASN A 51 -5.13 -10.75 -9.26
CA ASN A 51 -6.44 -11.10 -9.82
C ASN A 51 -6.83 -10.16 -10.97
N ALA A 52 -6.67 -8.85 -10.80
CA ALA A 52 -6.99 -7.86 -11.82
C ALA A 52 -6.11 -7.98 -13.08
N LEU A 53 -4.88 -8.46 -12.91
CA LEU A 53 -3.94 -8.74 -14.01
C LEU A 53 -4.03 -10.18 -14.54
N HIS A 54 -4.97 -10.99 -14.04
CA HIS A 54 -5.14 -12.42 -14.39
C HIS A 54 -3.89 -13.26 -14.14
N LEU A 55 -3.17 -12.96 -13.06
CA LEU A 55 -1.91 -13.60 -12.68
C LEU A 55 -2.10 -14.48 -11.44
N SER A 56 -1.07 -15.26 -11.15
CA SER A 56 -0.98 -16.09 -9.94
C SER A 56 0.14 -15.59 -9.01
N ARG A 57 0.19 -16.11 -7.80
CA ARG A 57 1.30 -15.82 -6.86
C ARG A 57 2.68 -16.26 -7.35
N ALA A 58 2.78 -17.06 -8.41
CA ALA A 58 4.05 -17.35 -9.07
C ALA A 58 4.72 -16.10 -9.69
N ASN A 59 3.93 -15.06 -9.96
CA ASN A 59 4.42 -13.77 -10.45
C ASN A 59 4.94 -12.85 -9.33
N LEU A 60 4.62 -13.16 -8.06
CA LEU A 60 5.06 -12.41 -6.90
C LEU A 60 6.50 -12.80 -6.53
N ILE A 61 7.42 -11.84 -6.60
CA ILE A 61 8.83 -12.07 -6.25
C ILE A 61 9.04 -11.85 -4.75
N TYR A 62 8.39 -10.82 -4.19
CA TYR A 62 8.57 -10.42 -2.81
C TYR A 62 7.35 -9.67 -2.30
N CYS A 63 6.96 -9.92 -1.04
CA CYS A 63 5.93 -9.15 -0.33
C CYS A 63 6.26 -9.15 1.17
N SER A 64 6.67 -8.01 1.71
CA SER A 64 6.85 -7.82 3.16
C SER A 64 7.15 -6.37 3.49
N GLY A 65 6.88 -5.97 4.75
CA GLY A 65 7.29 -4.67 5.29
C GLY A 65 6.65 -3.46 4.61
N GLY A 66 5.49 -3.62 4.03
CA GLY A 66 4.81 -2.55 3.29
C GLY A 66 5.20 -2.47 1.82
N HIS A 67 6.02 -3.40 1.32
CA HIS A 67 6.63 -3.36 0.00
C HIS A 67 6.47 -4.69 -0.75
N PHE A 68 6.29 -4.63 -2.08
CA PHE A 68 6.22 -5.83 -2.92
C PHE A 68 6.87 -5.63 -4.29
N TYR A 69 7.24 -6.76 -4.92
CA TYR A 69 7.66 -6.85 -6.32
C TYR A 69 6.88 -7.92 -7.06
N ILE A 70 6.35 -7.59 -8.24
CA ILE A 70 5.63 -8.50 -9.13
C ILE A 70 6.27 -8.42 -10.52
N LEU A 71 6.49 -9.57 -11.17
CA LEU A 71 6.99 -9.65 -12.53
C LEU A 71 5.85 -10.06 -13.47
N VAL A 72 5.61 -9.27 -14.51
CA VAL A 72 4.51 -9.48 -15.45
C VAL A 72 4.97 -9.28 -16.89
N ASP A 73 4.11 -9.56 -17.87
CA ASP A 73 4.32 -9.21 -19.27
C ASP A 73 4.22 -7.68 -19.48
N ASN A 74 4.99 -7.18 -20.42
CA ASN A 74 5.02 -5.75 -20.75
C ASN A 74 4.08 -5.46 -21.93
N THR A 75 2.78 -5.69 -21.73
CA THR A 75 1.74 -5.34 -22.72
C THR A 75 1.03 -4.05 -22.33
N LYS A 76 0.38 -3.43 -23.30
CA LYS A 76 -0.40 -2.22 -23.05
C LYS A 76 -1.62 -2.54 -22.16
N GLU A 77 -2.22 -3.70 -22.40
CA GLU A 77 -3.36 -4.21 -21.61
C GLU A 77 -2.99 -4.33 -20.13
N THR A 78 -1.84 -4.94 -19.84
CA THR A 78 -1.33 -5.08 -18.46
C THR A 78 -1.05 -3.72 -17.82
N GLN A 79 -0.44 -2.79 -18.57
CA GLN A 79 -0.16 -1.45 -18.04
C GLN A 79 -1.43 -0.65 -17.77
N ASP A 80 -2.46 -0.74 -18.62
CA ASP A 80 -3.71 -0.03 -18.45
C ASP A 80 -4.52 -0.65 -17.28
N ALA A 81 -4.61 -1.99 -17.20
CA ALA A 81 -5.22 -2.68 -16.06
C ALA A 81 -4.53 -2.34 -14.73
N LEU A 82 -3.19 -2.25 -14.72
CA LEU A 82 -2.44 -1.85 -13.53
C LEU A 82 -2.82 -0.44 -13.05
N LYS A 83 -2.96 0.53 -13.96
CA LYS A 83 -3.38 1.89 -13.60
C LYS A 83 -4.77 1.91 -13.00
N ASP A 84 -5.72 1.18 -13.61
CA ASP A 84 -7.10 1.13 -13.15
C ASP A 84 -7.24 0.50 -11.77
N VAL A 85 -6.55 -0.62 -11.53
CA VAL A 85 -6.60 -1.28 -10.22
C VAL A 85 -5.87 -0.46 -9.15
N ALA A 86 -4.73 0.16 -9.48
CA ALA A 86 -4.02 1.05 -8.56
C ALA A 86 -4.87 2.24 -8.13
N LYS A 87 -5.62 2.84 -9.07
CA LYS A 87 -6.57 3.92 -8.77
C LYS A 87 -7.67 3.44 -7.82
N LYS A 88 -8.30 2.29 -8.08
CA LYS A 88 -9.33 1.70 -7.22
C LYS A 88 -8.83 1.41 -5.81
N ILE A 89 -7.63 0.83 -5.68
CA ILE A 89 -7.02 0.54 -4.39
C ILE A 89 -6.81 1.85 -3.61
N ASN A 90 -6.24 2.87 -4.23
CA ASN A 90 -6.00 4.14 -3.56
C ASN A 90 -7.30 4.89 -3.20
N GLN A 91 -8.34 4.82 -4.00
CA GLN A 91 -9.68 5.31 -3.64
C GLN A 91 -10.22 4.58 -2.39
N GLY A 92 -10.06 3.25 -2.33
CA GLY A 92 -10.42 2.46 -1.15
C GLY A 92 -9.62 2.86 0.10
N LEU A 93 -8.30 3.05 -0.06
CA LEU A 93 -7.42 3.50 1.03
C LEU A 93 -7.80 4.90 1.55
N VAL A 94 -8.16 5.81 0.66
CA VAL A 94 -8.65 7.16 1.06
C VAL A 94 -9.93 7.05 1.87
N LYS A 95 -10.89 6.24 1.45
CA LYS A 95 -12.16 6.04 2.18
C LYS A 95 -11.96 5.40 3.55
N LEU A 96 -11.05 4.41 3.65
CA LEU A 96 -10.81 3.68 4.90
C LEU A 96 -9.90 4.43 5.88
N PHE A 97 -8.95 5.22 5.38
CA PHE A 97 -7.87 5.80 6.20
C PHE A 97 -7.74 7.32 6.05
N SER A 98 -8.71 7.98 5.42
CA SER A 98 -8.74 9.45 5.24
C SER A 98 -7.40 10.00 4.74
N GLY A 99 -6.77 9.32 3.76
CA GLY A 99 -5.50 9.72 3.17
C GLY A 99 -4.25 9.45 4.04
N THR A 100 -4.38 8.80 5.19
CA THR A 100 -3.20 8.44 6.02
C THR A 100 -2.31 7.42 5.32
N LEU A 101 -2.91 6.42 4.66
CA LEU A 101 -2.22 5.40 3.89
C LEU A 101 -2.42 5.63 2.40
N TYR A 102 -1.36 5.39 1.64
CA TYR A 102 -1.35 5.49 0.18
C TYR A 102 -0.43 4.42 -0.39
N LEU A 103 -0.86 3.73 -1.44
CA LEU A 103 -0.05 2.78 -2.19
C LEU A 103 0.62 3.47 -3.37
N ALA A 104 1.92 3.70 -3.28
CA ALA A 104 2.74 4.16 -4.40
C ALA A 104 3.13 2.96 -5.26
N ILE A 105 2.83 3.02 -6.56
CA ILE A 105 3.21 1.98 -7.54
C ILE A 105 4.14 2.59 -8.56
N GLY A 106 5.26 1.90 -8.80
CA GLY A 106 6.20 2.18 -9.89
C GLY A 106 6.39 0.93 -10.75
N CYS A 107 6.65 1.13 -12.03
CA CYS A 107 6.94 0.00 -12.92
C CYS A 107 8.10 0.31 -13.86
N GLU A 108 8.87 -0.72 -14.19
CA GLU A 108 10.05 -0.63 -15.08
C GLU A 108 10.05 -1.78 -16.07
N SER A 109 10.21 -1.45 -17.35
CA SER A 109 10.34 -2.44 -18.41
C SER A 109 11.73 -3.04 -18.43
N LEU A 110 11.82 -4.35 -18.71
CA LEU A 110 13.07 -5.09 -18.71
C LEU A 110 13.05 -6.25 -19.70
N CYS A 111 14.25 -6.68 -20.08
CA CYS A 111 14.46 -7.93 -20.80
C CYS A 111 15.02 -9.02 -19.87
N ALA A 112 15.01 -10.29 -20.31
CA ALA A 112 15.51 -11.41 -19.50
C ALA A 112 16.99 -11.22 -19.08
N ASN A 113 17.81 -10.59 -19.92
CA ASN A 113 19.21 -10.35 -19.59
C ASN A 113 19.42 -9.37 -18.43
N ASP A 114 18.47 -8.46 -18.19
CA ASP A 114 18.54 -7.53 -17.06
C ASP A 114 18.35 -8.24 -15.72
N LEU A 115 17.63 -9.38 -15.70
CA LEU A 115 17.46 -10.22 -14.51
C LEU A 115 18.66 -11.14 -14.25
N MET A 116 19.40 -11.51 -15.29
CA MET A 116 20.54 -12.44 -15.20
C MET A 116 21.87 -11.75 -14.94
N ALA A 117 21.86 -10.45 -14.64
CA ALA A 117 23.09 -9.69 -14.51
C ALA A 117 23.84 -10.00 -13.22
N GLU A 118 24.89 -10.81 -13.31
CA GLU A 118 26.04 -10.68 -12.42
C GLU A 118 26.62 -9.26 -12.57
N SER A 119 27.11 -8.70 -11.46
CA SER A 119 27.65 -7.34 -11.36
C SER A 119 28.97 -7.16 -12.12
N ASP A 120 28.98 -7.43 -13.42
CA ASP A 120 30.15 -7.19 -14.24
C ASP A 120 30.21 -5.71 -14.65
N THR A 121 31.25 -5.06 -14.20
CA THR A 121 31.57 -3.63 -14.33
C THR A 121 31.80 -3.13 -15.76
N VAL A 122 31.60 -3.98 -16.76
CA VAL A 122 32.00 -3.69 -18.14
C VAL A 122 30.86 -3.25 -19.08
N HIS A 123 29.61 -3.52 -18.71
CA HIS A 123 28.46 -3.03 -19.45
C HIS A 123 27.49 -2.32 -18.51
N HIS A 124 27.09 -1.08 -18.85
CA HIS A 124 26.08 -0.28 -18.14
C HIS A 124 24.74 -1.02 -18.11
N LYS A 125 24.64 -2.07 -17.29
CA LYS A 125 23.39 -2.78 -17.07
C LYS A 125 22.51 -1.97 -16.15
N LYS A 126 21.26 -1.82 -16.55
CA LYS A 126 20.21 -1.15 -15.81
C LYS A 126 19.96 -1.92 -14.50
N ASN A 127 20.17 -1.28 -13.37
CA ASN A 127 19.76 -1.86 -12.10
C ASN A 127 18.24 -1.70 -11.96
N ILE A 128 17.50 -2.76 -12.32
CA ILE A 128 16.04 -2.75 -12.38
C ILE A 128 15.40 -2.40 -11.03
N PHE A 129 15.90 -2.96 -9.93
CA PHE A 129 15.35 -2.68 -8.60
C PHE A 129 15.55 -1.21 -8.21
N ARG A 130 16.68 -0.62 -8.57
CA ARG A 130 16.91 0.81 -8.35
C ARG A 130 15.98 1.66 -9.20
N SER A 131 15.88 1.36 -10.50
CA SER A 131 15.01 2.11 -11.42
C SER A 131 13.55 2.07 -10.99
N VAL A 132 13.03 0.90 -10.61
CA VAL A 132 11.65 0.79 -10.15
C VAL A 132 11.43 1.50 -8.81
N SER A 133 12.41 1.46 -7.89
CA SER A 133 12.34 2.18 -6.61
C SER A 133 12.33 3.70 -6.80
N GLU A 134 13.10 4.23 -7.76
CA GLU A 134 13.06 5.65 -8.12
C GLU A 134 11.66 6.05 -8.63
N LYS A 135 11.02 5.21 -9.44
CA LYS A 135 9.64 5.45 -9.93
C LYS A 135 8.60 5.39 -8.81
N VAL A 136 8.72 4.44 -7.87
CA VAL A 136 7.90 4.40 -6.65
C VAL A 136 8.09 5.68 -5.84
N SER A 137 9.33 6.16 -5.70
CA SER A 137 9.63 7.40 -4.98
C SER A 137 8.99 8.62 -5.65
N MET A 138 8.99 8.69 -6.98
CA MET A 138 8.29 9.72 -7.73
C MET A 138 6.77 9.65 -7.55
N ALA A 139 6.19 8.43 -7.56
CA ALA A 139 4.77 8.23 -7.32
C ALA A 139 4.34 8.70 -5.91
N LYS A 140 5.22 8.62 -4.91
CA LYS A 140 4.98 9.17 -3.57
C LYS A 140 4.88 10.69 -3.54
N LEU A 141 5.47 11.39 -4.49
CA LEU A 141 5.40 12.85 -4.59
C LEU A 141 4.08 13.33 -5.21
N SER A 142 3.42 12.48 -6.00
CA SER A 142 2.13 12.78 -6.67
C SER A 142 1.05 11.79 -6.20
N ARG A 143 0.74 11.82 -4.90
CA ARG A 143 -0.13 10.82 -4.23
C ARG A 143 -1.55 10.75 -4.76
N TYR A 144 -2.11 11.89 -5.11
CA TYR A 144 -3.55 11.99 -5.38
C TYR A 144 -3.77 12.55 -6.78
N ASP A 145 -4.56 11.83 -7.55
CA ASP A 145 -5.06 12.35 -8.82
C ASP A 145 -6.16 13.42 -8.56
N PRO A 146 -6.55 14.20 -9.58
CA PRO A 146 -7.56 15.25 -9.43
C PRO A 146 -8.90 14.74 -8.90
N ASP A 147 -9.31 13.51 -9.24
CA ASP A 147 -10.59 12.92 -8.82
C ASP A 147 -10.57 12.65 -7.32
N ILE A 148 -9.47 12.08 -6.81
CA ILE A 148 -9.28 11.84 -5.37
C ILE A 148 -9.20 13.15 -4.60
N LEU A 149 -8.52 14.17 -5.14
CA LEU A 149 -8.46 15.49 -4.52
C LEU A 149 -9.84 16.14 -4.44
N THR A 150 -10.65 16.04 -5.50
CA THR A 150 -12.02 16.53 -5.51
C THR A 150 -12.85 15.85 -4.41
N GLU A 151 -12.76 14.54 -4.26
CA GLU A 151 -13.46 13.79 -3.20
C GLU A 151 -12.97 14.19 -1.78
N LEU A 152 -11.66 14.38 -1.60
CA LEU A 152 -11.07 14.79 -0.31
C LEU A 152 -11.48 16.21 0.11
N PHE A 153 -11.66 17.12 -0.83
CA PHE A 153 -12.02 18.53 -0.57
C PHE A 153 -13.50 18.84 -0.77
N ASP A 154 -14.31 17.86 -1.14
CA ASP A 154 -15.77 18.03 -1.20
C ASP A 154 -16.31 18.14 0.23
N GLU A 155 -16.94 19.28 0.52
CA GLU A 155 -17.58 19.55 1.82
C GLU A 155 -18.71 18.58 2.17
N ASN A 156 -19.31 17.92 1.18
CA ASN A 156 -20.34 16.90 1.34
C ASN A 156 -19.78 15.47 1.44
N SER A 157 -18.47 15.31 1.22
CA SER A 157 -17.80 14.00 1.32
C SER A 157 -17.73 13.53 2.76
N ASN A 158 -18.08 12.26 3.00
CA ASN A 158 -17.97 11.65 4.32
C ASN A 158 -16.51 11.39 4.75
N VAL A 159 -15.54 11.55 3.84
CA VAL A 159 -14.13 11.25 4.12
C VAL A 159 -13.53 12.17 5.18
N ASN A 160 -13.94 13.44 5.20
CA ASN A 160 -13.42 14.45 6.13
C ASN A 160 -14.51 15.00 7.09
N ARG A 161 -15.71 14.44 7.05
CA ARG A 161 -16.80 14.91 7.88
C ARG A 161 -16.67 14.38 9.30
N VAL A 162 -16.57 15.28 10.27
CA VAL A 162 -16.73 14.94 11.69
C VAL A 162 -18.21 15.02 12.01
N ASP A 163 -18.85 13.86 12.25
CA ASP A 163 -20.25 13.83 12.63
C ASP A 163 -20.49 14.52 13.97
N GLN A 164 -21.60 15.26 14.08
CA GLN A 164 -21.99 15.85 15.35
C GLN A 164 -22.23 14.74 16.38
N GLY A 165 -21.52 14.79 17.51
CA GLY A 165 -21.57 13.73 18.53
C GLY A 165 -20.55 12.61 18.35
N ALA A 166 -19.71 12.68 17.32
CA ALA A 166 -18.62 11.74 17.12
C ALA A 166 -17.67 11.70 18.35
N ARG A 167 -17.30 10.49 18.76
CA ARG A 167 -16.31 10.25 19.81
C ARG A 167 -15.01 9.79 19.20
N GLU A 168 -13.91 10.23 19.80
CA GLU A 168 -12.60 9.76 19.37
C GLU A 168 -12.36 8.32 19.84
N CYS A 169 -11.99 7.46 18.89
CA CYS A 169 -11.59 6.09 19.21
C CYS A 169 -10.29 6.09 20.04
N GLY A 170 -10.31 5.46 21.21
CA GLY A 170 -9.12 5.35 22.06
C GLY A 170 -7.95 4.57 21.45
N ILE A 171 -8.15 3.88 20.30
CA ILE A 171 -7.14 3.05 19.65
C ILE A 171 -6.55 3.74 18.42
N CYS A 172 -7.40 4.23 17.51
CA CYS A 172 -6.96 4.78 16.22
C CYS A 172 -7.10 6.29 16.12
N HIS A 173 -7.68 6.95 17.13
CA HIS A 173 -7.92 8.40 17.17
C HIS A 173 -8.82 8.94 16.04
N ILE A 174 -9.57 8.05 15.38
CA ILE A 174 -10.59 8.46 14.41
C ILE A 174 -11.84 8.86 15.18
N SER A 175 -12.40 10.01 14.87
CA SER A 175 -13.68 10.45 15.41
C SER A 175 -14.81 9.84 14.57
N THR A 176 -15.73 9.11 15.22
CA THR A 176 -16.88 8.48 14.59
C THR A 176 -18.01 8.28 15.61
N ASP A 177 -19.24 8.24 15.13
CA ASP A 177 -20.43 7.87 15.91
C ASP A 177 -20.58 6.34 16.06
N GLN A 178 -19.90 5.55 15.23
CA GLN A 178 -19.97 4.10 15.18
C GLN A 178 -18.93 3.40 16.07
N LEU A 179 -18.64 3.95 17.24
CA LEU A 179 -17.72 3.32 18.19
C LEU A 179 -18.41 2.21 18.98
N SER A 180 -17.84 0.99 18.92
CA SER A 180 -18.17 -0.08 19.85
C SER A 180 -17.19 -0.10 21.02
N SER A 181 -17.71 -0.26 22.24
CA SER A 181 -16.89 -0.44 23.44
C SER A 181 -16.70 -1.92 23.74
N TYR A 182 -15.45 -2.32 23.97
CA TYR A 182 -15.11 -3.66 24.45
C TYR A 182 -14.61 -3.56 25.90
N THR A 183 -15.27 -4.27 26.81
CA THR A 183 -14.72 -4.51 28.13
C THR A 183 -13.94 -5.81 28.09
N VAL A 184 -12.60 -5.73 28.18
CA VAL A 184 -11.75 -6.91 28.30
C VAL A 184 -11.52 -7.17 29.77
N SER A 185 -12.16 -8.21 30.34
CA SER A 185 -11.80 -8.72 31.64
C SER A 185 -10.50 -9.52 31.52
N TYR A 186 -9.44 -9.05 32.15
CA TYR A 186 -8.20 -9.80 32.26
C TYR A 186 -8.39 -10.84 33.39
N THR A 187 -8.49 -12.11 33.03
CA THR A 187 -8.17 -13.17 33.96
C THR A 187 -6.65 -13.16 34.15
N HIS A 188 -6.19 -12.79 35.33
CA HIS A 188 -4.81 -12.97 35.73
C HIS A 188 -4.51 -14.47 35.75
N LEU A 189 -3.77 -14.94 34.74
CA LEU A 189 -3.00 -16.15 34.88
C LEU A 189 -1.78 -15.79 35.73
N THR A 190 -1.91 -15.95 37.04
CA THR A 190 -0.76 -16.08 37.93
C THR A 190 -0.08 -17.40 37.58
N LEU A 191 1.12 -17.33 36.99
CA LEU A 191 2.10 -18.40 37.00
C LEU A 191 2.82 -18.41 38.33
#